data_72ca02310a9be276d3fd4d6e2177ff72
#
_entry.id   72ca02310a9be276d3fd4d6e2177ff72
#
_cell.length_a   1.000
_cell.length_b   1.000
_cell.length_c   1.000
_cell.angle_alpha   90.00
_cell.angle_beta   90.00
_cell.angle_gamma   90.00
#
_symmetry.space_group_name_H-M   'P 1'
#
loop_
_entity.id
_entity.type
_entity.pdbx_description
1 polymer ?
#
loop_
_entity_poly.entity_id
_entity_poly.type
_entity_poly.pdbx_seq_one_letter_code
_entity_poly.pdbx_strand_id
1 'polypeptide(L)'
;SGKQMMSLQGMADFAVNGTSCGFGAYHMEYEYGHSDMPYKYMRQAIQYANPAPHGDYSKNLVTLNEAGEYAFEIPVFPSGMSEGVQFSLTASLTGVPTADADIPLVVDNSLVTAYNNYYYTEYKTLDPALVSFSGPLHFVAGAQDSETPVIVGITDMTALGDEEYLVPVRVDFSKHSGFSANTDKEVCYLKLKTKQQVCVLSLPGMEQVTEISVMQGEDGMVIEKKGYTLQLQASIGVPVDSKFSIVADPALVDSYNKQHGTKYTPMSANDVTLPDELLLPKNSQATTPVEIKAVDYEKLTSDGSMVVLKVDLGGNADFNTIGDKDVVKFVVFKKMEGNIEENATRVPGTVIADMSGWTYDAPGAEGLVSSQMFDGAIAMNQSGWYITNGSVTATVDMVNVHTLAGFRIRPMYGLGYYKVLRLYDVKTSEDGQHWVSQSGDSFVSLALSGDDWQYVKFYKPVSCRFVRMTYRCDKESASNSYVGCNEFNAIASN
;
A
#
# COMPACT_ATOMS: atom_id res chain seq x y z
N SER A 1 16.38 -19.93 61.65
CA SER A 1 15.43 -20.74 60.90
C SER A 1 14.44 -19.83 60.21
N GLY A 2 14.66 -19.57 58.90
CA GLY A 2 13.74 -18.79 58.10
C GLY A 2 12.40 -19.52 57.98
N LYS A 3 11.34 -18.94 58.51
CA LYS A 3 9.99 -19.39 58.22
C LYS A 3 9.73 -19.05 56.75
N GLN A 4 9.65 -20.05 55.90
CA GLN A 4 9.15 -19.89 54.54
C GLN A 4 7.65 -19.57 54.64
N MET A 5 7.28 -18.34 54.34
CA MET A 5 5.86 -17.98 54.21
C MET A 5 5.39 -18.41 52.81
N MET A 6 4.34 -19.20 52.78
CA MET A 6 3.69 -19.63 51.57
C MET A 6 2.89 -18.44 51.01
N SER A 7 2.98 -18.17 49.70
CA SER A 7 2.14 -17.18 49.06
C SER A 7 0.66 -17.58 49.09
N LEU A 8 -0.26 -16.64 48.89
CA LEU A 8 -1.70 -16.96 48.77
C LEU A 8 -1.95 -17.97 47.66
N GLN A 9 -1.24 -17.83 46.53
CA GLN A 9 -1.30 -18.81 45.44
C GLN A 9 -0.79 -20.19 45.88
N GLY A 10 0.32 -20.26 46.62
CA GLY A 10 0.83 -21.52 47.16
C GLY A 10 -0.10 -22.18 48.18
N MET A 11 -0.85 -21.38 48.94
CA MET A 11 -1.89 -21.92 49.85
C MET A 11 -3.08 -22.46 49.05
N ALA A 12 -3.48 -21.78 47.98
CA ALA A 12 -4.53 -22.25 47.09
C ALA A 12 -4.11 -23.54 46.37
N ASP A 13 -2.89 -23.60 45.85
CA ASP A 13 -2.32 -24.81 45.24
C ASP A 13 -2.32 -25.99 46.20
N PHE A 14 -1.96 -25.75 47.47
CA PHE A 14 -2.00 -26.77 48.50
C PHE A 14 -3.43 -27.23 48.83
N ALA A 15 -4.39 -26.32 48.88
CA ALA A 15 -5.79 -26.63 49.10
C ALA A 15 -6.40 -27.44 47.95
N VAL A 16 -6.05 -27.13 46.71
CA VAL A 16 -6.52 -27.84 45.50
C VAL A 16 -5.89 -29.23 45.37
N ASN A 17 -4.58 -29.35 45.63
CA ASN A 17 -3.81 -30.58 45.40
C ASN A 17 -3.62 -31.43 46.66
N GLY A 18 -4.01 -30.96 47.84
CA GLY A 18 -3.88 -31.63 49.11
C GLY A 18 -5.19 -32.23 49.65
N THR A 19 -5.15 -32.68 50.87
CA THR A 19 -6.32 -33.22 51.62
C THR A 19 -7.02 -32.16 52.46
N SER A 20 -6.68 -30.88 52.28
CA SER A 20 -7.22 -29.77 53.05
C SER A 20 -8.60 -29.38 52.56
N CYS A 21 -9.53 -29.08 53.46
CA CYS A 21 -10.89 -28.66 53.12
C CYS A 21 -11.02 -27.14 52.85
N GLY A 22 -9.92 -26.41 52.74
CA GLY A 22 -9.90 -24.96 52.47
C GLY A 22 -8.67 -24.28 53.05
N PHE A 23 -8.56 -22.97 52.86
CA PHE A 23 -7.51 -22.15 53.44
C PHE A 23 -8.08 -20.83 53.99
N GLY A 24 -7.36 -20.24 54.93
CA GLY A 24 -7.69 -18.94 55.49
C GLY A 24 -6.51 -17.97 55.41
N ALA A 25 -6.77 -16.71 55.16
CA ALA A 25 -5.76 -15.69 55.18
C ALA A 25 -5.71 -15.02 56.55
N TYR A 26 -4.53 -15.09 57.18
CA TYR A 26 -4.19 -14.30 58.35
C TYR A 26 -3.48 -13.03 57.91
N HIS A 27 -3.73 -11.91 58.56
CA HIS A 27 -3.13 -10.60 58.20
C HIS A 27 -3.64 -10.02 56.89
N MET A 28 -4.94 -9.85 56.81
CA MET A 28 -5.58 -9.19 55.64
C MET A 28 -5.05 -7.75 55.42
N GLU A 29 -4.50 -7.13 56.48
CA GLU A 29 -3.86 -5.82 56.39
C GLU A 29 -2.66 -5.78 55.43
N TYR A 30 -1.97 -6.86 55.19
CA TYR A 30 -0.89 -6.92 54.21
C TYR A 30 -1.38 -6.87 52.78
N GLU A 31 -2.56 -7.39 52.50
CA GLU A 31 -3.18 -7.29 51.20
C GLU A 31 -3.97 -5.98 51.03
N TYR A 32 -4.58 -5.51 52.15
CA TYR A 32 -5.33 -4.28 52.19
C TYR A 32 -4.46 -3.02 52.00
N GLY A 33 -3.18 -3.08 52.42
CA GLY A 33 -2.22 -2.00 52.26
C GLY A 33 -1.60 -1.87 50.89
N HIS A 34 -1.83 -2.79 49.94
CA HIS A 34 -1.41 -2.69 48.59
C HIS A 34 -2.44 -1.87 47.77
N SER A 35 -1.97 -0.75 47.24
CA SER A 35 -2.76 0.37 46.71
C SER A 35 -3.63 0.05 45.48
N ASP A 36 -3.29 -1.01 44.74
CA ASP A 36 -3.92 -1.13 43.41
C ASP A 36 -5.20 -1.97 43.39
N MET A 37 -5.38 -2.92 44.32
CA MET A 37 -6.60 -3.74 44.37
C MET A 37 -6.72 -4.47 45.71
N PRO A 38 -7.44 -3.95 46.72
CA PRO A 38 -7.69 -4.66 47.96
C PRO A 38 -8.26 -6.06 47.70
N TYR A 39 -7.67 -7.08 48.34
CA TYR A 39 -8.08 -8.47 48.22
C TYR A 39 -7.93 -9.13 46.83
N LYS A 40 -7.24 -8.50 45.89
CA LYS A 40 -7.04 -9.05 44.52
C LYS A 40 -6.45 -10.46 44.56
N TYR A 41 -5.34 -10.62 45.27
CA TYR A 41 -4.62 -11.89 45.32
C TYR A 41 -5.38 -12.95 46.13
N MET A 42 -6.06 -12.54 47.21
CA MET A 42 -6.93 -13.44 47.96
C MET A 42 -8.10 -13.92 47.10
N ARG A 43 -8.76 -13.02 46.35
CA ARG A 43 -9.86 -13.38 45.48
C ARG A 43 -9.40 -14.33 44.37
N GLN A 44 -8.26 -14.07 43.71
CA GLN A 44 -7.68 -14.95 42.71
C GLN A 44 -7.32 -16.33 43.29
N ALA A 45 -6.76 -16.38 44.51
CA ALA A 45 -6.45 -17.62 45.16
C ALA A 45 -7.70 -18.44 45.54
N ILE A 46 -8.78 -17.77 45.96
CA ILE A 46 -10.06 -18.43 46.25
C ILE A 46 -10.67 -18.99 44.98
N GLN A 47 -10.67 -18.23 43.89
CA GLN A 47 -11.17 -18.66 42.59
C GLN A 47 -10.37 -19.85 42.05
N TYR A 48 -9.05 -19.80 42.18
CA TYR A 48 -8.19 -20.92 41.78
C TYR A 48 -8.45 -22.18 42.64
N ALA A 49 -8.59 -22.03 43.93
CA ALA A 49 -8.85 -23.16 44.86
C ALA A 49 -10.28 -23.72 44.73
N ASN A 50 -11.21 -22.91 44.24
CA ASN A 50 -12.60 -23.29 44.06
C ASN A 50 -13.12 -22.90 42.69
N PRO A 51 -12.70 -23.62 41.66
CA PRO A 51 -13.02 -23.28 40.26
C PRO A 51 -14.49 -23.55 39.89
N ALA A 52 -15.26 -24.19 40.75
CA ALA A 52 -16.68 -24.41 40.48
C ALA A 52 -17.44 -23.09 40.46
N PRO A 53 -18.39 -22.88 39.52
CA PRO A 53 -19.22 -21.69 39.50
C PRO A 53 -19.93 -21.44 40.81
N HIS A 54 -19.97 -20.18 41.27
CA HIS A 54 -20.66 -19.80 42.51
C HIS A 54 -22.01 -19.13 42.21
N GLY A 55 -23.05 -19.50 42.95
CA GLY A 55 -24.39 -18.93 42.77
C GLY A 55 -25.49 -19.74 43.41
N ASP A 56 -26.73 -19.47 43.00
CA ASP A 56 -27.89 -20.26 43.43
C ASP A 56 -27.99 -21.58 42.66
N TYR A 57 -27.38 -22.63 43.17
CA TYR A 57 -27.35 -23.97 42.58
C TYR A 57 -28.73 -24.66 42.45
N SER A 58 -29.79 -24.07 42.97
CA SER A 58 -31.14 -24.53 42.65
C SER A 58 -31.59 -24.16 41.22
N LYS A 59 -30.77 -23.36 40.52
CA LYS A 59 -30.97 -22.87 39.18
C LYS A 59 -29.80 -23.23 38.28
N ASN A 60 -30.00 -23.08 36.96
CA ASN A 60 -28.91 -23.20 36.03
C ASN A 60 -28.08 -21.91 36.06
N LEU A 61 -26.79 -22.02 36.44
CA LEU A 61 -25.93 -20.84 36.51
C LEU A 61 -25.39 -20.47 35.15
N VAL A 62 -25.51 -19.18 34.81
CA VAL A 62 -24.98 -18.60 33.59
C VAL A 62 -23.62 -17.97 33.89
N THR A 63 -22.62 -18.39 33.14
CA THR A 63 -21.25 -17.86 33.18
C THR A 63 -21.02 -17.04 31.93
N LEU A 64 -20.70 -15.76 32.05
CA LEU A 64 -20.15 -14.99 30.89
C LEU A 64 -18.71 -15.45 30.68
N ASN A 65 -18.41 -15.95 29.49
CA ASN A 65 -17.06 -16.45 29.18
C ASN A 65 -16.05 -15.30 29.15
N GLU A 66 -16.49 -14.10 28.72
CA GLU A 66 -15.72 -12.87 28.70
C GLU A 66 -15.97 -11.99 29.96
N ALA A 67 -16.39 -12.57 31.08
CA ALA A 67 -16.47 -11.80 32.33
C ALA A 67 -15.10 -11.26 32.73
N GLY A 68 -15.03 -9.98 33.08
CA GLY A 68 -13.78 -9.29 33.39
C GLY A 68 -13.73 -7.88 32.88
N GLU A 69 -12.52 -7.35 32.71
CA GLU A 69 -12.28 -5.94 32.33
C GLU A 69 -11.59 -5.84 30.96
N TYR A 70 -12.14 -4.99 30.10
CA TYR A 70 -11.63 -4.73 28.75
C TYR A 70 -11.53 -3.24 28.52
N ALA A 71 -10.35 -2.76 28.13
CA ALA A 71 -10.09 -1.35 27.89
C ALA A 71 -10.03 -1.03 26.39
N PHE A 72 -10.68 0.06 25.99
CA PHE A 72 -10.72 0.55 24.63
C PHE A 72 -10.29 2.02 24.61
N GLU A 73 -9.19 2.31 23.90
CA GLU A 73 -8.88 3.67 23.43
C GLU A 73 -9.60 3.87 22.10
N ILE A 74 -10.53 4.82 22.06
CA ILE A 74 -11.39 5.05 20.91
C ILE A 74 -10.90 6.30 20.20
N PRO A 75 -10.34 6.18 18.98
CA PRO A 75 -9.99 7.36 18.19
C PRO A 75 -11.26 8.11 17.80
N VAL A 76 -11.29 9.41 18.14
CA VAL A 76 -12.37 10.32 17.78
C VAL A 76 -11.77 11.49 17.02
N PHE A 77 -12.28 11.75 15.84
CA PHE A 77 -11.87 12.86 15.00
C PHE A 77 -12.66 14.12 15.32
N PRO A 78 -12.20 15.33 14.94
CA PRO A 78 -12.88 16.59 15.25
C PRO A 78 -14.34 16.67 14.78
N SER A 79 -14.70 15.97 13.70
CA SER A 79 -16.10 15.85 13.25
C SER A 79 -16.96 14.95 14.14
N GLY A 80 -16.38 14.26 15.12
CA GLY A 80 -17.03 13.19 15.87
C GLY A 80 -16.95 11.82 15.18
N MET A 81 -16.32 11.71 14.01
CA MET A 81 -16.14 10.47 13.30
C MET A 81 -15.34 9.47 14.14
N SER A 82 -15.82 8.22 14.25
CA SER A 82 -15.19 7.12 15.00
C SER A 82 -15.70 5.77 14.49
N GLU A 83 -14.93 4.71 14.70
CA GLU A 83 -15.40 3.34 14.43
C GLU A 83 -16.36 2.80 15.49
N GLY A 84 -16.37 3.42 16.66
CA GLY A 84 -17.08 2.89 17.80
C GLY A 84 -16.37 1.67 18.42
N VAL A 85 -17.11 0.96 19.26
CA VAL A 85 -16.65 -0.29 19.88
C VAL A 85 -17.60 -1.41 19.51
N GLN A 86 -17.05 -2.55 19.16
CA GLN A 86 -17.77 -3.81 19.05
C GLN A 86 -17.06 -4.86 19.90
N PHE A 87 -17.81 -5.53 20.76
CA PHE A 87 -17.29 -6.55 21.65
C PHE A 87 -18.21 -7.78 21.63
N SER A 88 -17.62 -8.97 21.48
CA SER A 88 -18.37 -10.23 21.41
C SER A 88 -18.48 -10.85 22.80
N LEU A 89 -19.68 -11.24 23.20
CA LEU A 89 -19.96 -11.96 24.43
C LEU A 89 -20.57 -13.32 24.13
N THR A 90 -20.08 -14.34 24.84
CA THR A 90 -20.62 -15.69 24.88
C THR A 90 -20.90 -16.11 26.31
N ALA A 91 -21.69 -17.12 26.49
CA ALA A 91 -21.96 -17.64 27.83
C ALA A 91 -22.07 -19.17 27.84
N SER A 92 -21.81 -19.74 29.00
CA SER A 92 -22.03 -21.18 29.27
C SER A 92 -22.89 -21.41 30.49
N LEU A 93 -23.58 -22.55 30.53
CA LEU A 93 -24.46 -22.98 31.61
C LEU A 93 -23.82 -24.09 32.46
N THR A 94 -24.17 -24.16 33.73
CA THR A 94 -23.75 -25.30 34.59
C THR A 94 -24.48 -26.59 34.22
N GLY A 95 -25.67 -26.48 33.68
CA GLY A 95 -26.48 -27.62 33.26
C GLY A 95 -27.09 -27.45 31.89
N VAL A 96 -27.49 -28.53 31.28
CA VAL A 96 -28.10 -28.56 29.94
C VAL A 96 -29.55 -28.07 30.03
N PRO A 97 -29.98 -27.06 29.29
CA PRO A 97 -31.36 -26.63 29.30
C PRO A 97 -32.26 -27.66 28.59
N THR A 98 -33.49 -27.83 29.07
CA THR A 98 -34.46 -28.76 28.50
C THR A 98 -35.28 -28.17 27.36
N ALA A 99 -35.22 -26.85 27.20
CA ALA A 99 -35.86 -26.09 26.12
C ALA A 99 -34.92 -24.93 25.74
N ASP A 100 -35.11 -24.43 24.54
CA ASP A 100 -34.40 -23.23 24.06
C ASP A 100 -34.66 -22.05 25.02
N ALA A 101 -33.63 -21.25 25.23
CA ALA A 101 -33.69 -20.09 26.13
C ALA A 101 -32.97 -18.88 25.51
N ASP A 102 -33.67 -17.77 25.48
CA ASP A 102 -33.18 -16.46 25.06
C ASP A 102 -33.00 -15.56 26.29
N ILE A 103 -31.78 -15.39 26.74
CA ILE A 103 -31.47 -14.64 27.97
C ILE A 103 -30.85 -13.29 27.61
N PRO A 104 -31.56 -12.15 27.85
CA PRO A 104 -31.04 -10.84 27.49
C PRO A 104 -29.83 -10.40 28.27
N LEU A 105 -29.03 -9.52 27.65
CA LEU A 105 -27.99 -8.74 28.30
C LEU A 105 -28.51 -7.33 28.63
N VAL A 106 -27.95 -6.72 29.65
CA VAL A 106 -28.30 -5.37 30.08
C VAL A 106 -27.07 -4.61 30.54
N VAL A 107 -27.06 -3.28 30.33
CA VAL A 107 -26.10 -2.38 30.96
C VAL A 107 -26.57 -2.04 32.34
N ASP A 108 -25.78 -2.36 33.38
CA ASP A 108 -26.12 -2.06 34.76
C ASP A 108 -25.25 -0.96 35.35
N ASN A 109 -25.64 0.28 35.13
CA ASN A 109 -24.94 1.46 35.63
C ASN A 109 -24.86 1.55 37.15
N SER A 110 -25.68 0.81 37.91
CA SER A 110 -25.59 0.76 39.40
C SER A 110 -24.25 0.22 39.88
N LEU A 111 -23.58 -0.61 39.06
CA LEU A 111 -22.29 -1.21 39.37
C LEU A 111 -21.13 -0.21 39.26
N VAL A 112 -21.27 0.91 38.51
CA VAL A 112 -20.19 1.89 38.29
C VAL A 112 -19.73 2.52 39.60
N THR A 113 -20.66 2.92 40.48
CA THR A 113 -20.32 3.53 41.77
C THR A 113 -19.59 2.53 42.68
N ALA A 114 -20.06 1.30 42.73
CA ALA A 114 -19.41 0.25 43.51
C ALA A 114 -18.00 -0.07 42.97
N TYR A 115 -17.86 -0.11 41.63
CA TYR A 115 -16.58 -0.32 40.98
C TYR A 115 -15.60 0.82 41.29
N ASN A 116 -16.03 2.09 41.12
CA ASN A 116 -15.20 3.26 41.42
C ASN A 116 -14.72 3.28 42.85
N ASN A 117 -15.62 2.97 43.81
CA ASN A 117 -15.27 2.91 45.23
C ASN A 117 -14.27 1.82 45.53
N TYR A 118 -14.39 0.67 44.85
CA TYR A 118 -13.54 -0.50 45.11
C TYR A 118 -12.13 -0.33 44.52
N TYR A 119 -12.06 0.27 43.29
CA TYR A 119 -10.80 0.42 42.53
C TYR A 119 -10.19 1.82 42.63
N TYR A 120 -10.83 2.76 43.36
CA TYR A 120 -10.40 4.16 43.48
C TYR A 120 -10.29 4.86 42.12
N THR A 121 -11.30 4.67 41.29
CA THR A 121 -11.43 5.26 39.96
C THR A 121 -12.59 6.25 39.92
N GLU A 122 -12.69 7.01 38.80
CA GLU A 122 -13.71 8.05 38.60
C GLU A 122 -14.47 7.88 37.29
N TYR A 123 -14.65 6.63 36.86
CA TYR A 123 -15.40 6.34 35.62
C TYR A 123 -16.81 6.94 35.66
N LYS A 124 -17.22 7.51 34.53
CA LYS A 124 -18.60 7.97 34.30
C LYS A 124 -19.48 6.82 33.82
N THR A 125 -20.78 6.96 34.04
CA THR A 125 -21.77 6.05 33.44
C THR A 125 -22.04 6.46 32.01
N LEU A 126 -22.21 5.48 31.11
CA LEU A 126 -22.70 5.70 29.76
C LEU A 126 -24.23 5.54 29.75
N ASP A 127 -24.92 6.37 28.95
CA ASP A 127 -26.36 6.18 28.71
C ASP A 127 -26.58 4.78 28.07
N PRO A 128 -27.36 3.88 28.69
CA PRO A 128 -27.64 2.57 28.13
C PRO A 128 -28.24 2.59 26.72
N ALA A 129 -28.91 3.67 26.33
CA ALA A 129 -29.47 3.84 24.99
C ALA A 129 -28.40 3.91 23.88
N LEU A 130 -27.15 4.23 24.23
CA LEU A 130 -26.01 4.23 23.31
C LEU A 130 -25.38 2.85 23.10
N VAL A 131 -25.80 1.88 23.90
CA VAL A 131 -25.29 0.49 23.84
C VAL A 131 -26.34 -0.39 23.18
N SER A 132 -25.93 -1.04 22.11
CA SER A 132 -26.76 -1.99 21.37
C SER A 132 -26.28 -3.43 21.62
N PHE A 133 -27.22 -4.36 21.55
CA PHE A 133 -26.94 -5.80 21.55
C PHE A 133 -27.48 -6.40 20.28
N SER A 134 -26.72 -7.30 19.62
CA SER A 134 -27.17 -7.98 18.39
C SER A 134 -28.36 -8.94 18.63
N GLY A 135 -28.59 -9.34 19.86
CA GLY A 135 -29.66 -10.23 20.30
C GLY A 135 -29.45 -10.66 21.76
N PRO A 136 -30.30 -11.58 22.28
CA PRO A 136 -30.04 -12.24 23.55
C PRO A 136 -28.98 -13.32 23.44
N LEU A 137 -28.47 -13.83 24.57
CA LEU A 137 -27.75 -15.09 24.62
C LEU A 137 -28.72 -16.24 24.32
N HIS A 138 -28.53 -16.90 23.20
CA HIS A 138 -29.38 -18.01 22.76
C HIS A 138 -28.76 -19.35 23.14
N PHE A 139 -29.47 -20.14 23.96
CA PHE A 139 -29.09 -21.50 24.34
C PHE A 139 -30.10 -22.48 23.74
N VAL A 140 -29.59 -23.39 22.94
CA VAL A 140 -30.40 -24.47 22.36
C VAL A 140 -30.60 -25.59 23.38
N ALA A 141 -31.78 -26.21 23.41
CA ALA A 141 -32.07 -27.36 24.22
C ALA A 141 -31.02 -28.45 24.02
N GLY A 142 -30.44 -28.91 25.12
CA GLY A 142 -29.39 -29.92 25.05
C GLY A 142 -27.96 -29.39 24.91
N ALA A 143 -27.75 -28.09 24.79
CA ALA A 143 -26.43 -27.45 24.70
C ALA A 143 -26.12 -26.61 25.94
N GLN A 144 -24.87 -26.63 26.42
CA GLN A 144 -24.44 -25.80 27.54
C GLN A 144 -23.91 -24.43 27.15
N ASP A 145 -23.42 -24.30 25.93
CA ASP A 145 -22.85 -23.03 25.41
C ASP A 145 -23.87 -22.27 24.59
N SER A 146 -23.81 -20.95 24.62
CA SER A 146 -24.60 -20.08 23.73
C SER A 146 -24.24 -20.33 22.28
N GLU A 147 -25.24 -20.41 21.39
CA GLU A 147 -25.06 -20.81 20.00
C GLU A 147 -24.23 -19.82 19.19
N THR A 148 -24.48 -18.53 19.39
CA THR A 148 -23.81 -17.44 18.68
C THR A 148 -23.34 -16.35 19.66
N PRO A 149 -22.21 -15.71 19.38
CA PRO A 149 -21.80 -14.55 20.17
C PRO A 149 -22.79 -13.39 20.04
N VAL A 150 -23.08 -12.74 21.14
CA VAL A 150 -23.82 -11.47 21.17
C VAL A 150 -22.81 -10.33 20.99
N ILE A 151 -23.04 -9.49 19.98
CA ILE A 151 -22.21 -8.30 19.75
C ILE A 151 -22.77 -7.16 20.59
N VAL A 152 -21.94 -6.65 21.49
CA VAL A 152 -22.18 -5.39 22.21
C VAL A 152 -21.60 -4.27 21.37
N GLY A 153 -22.44 -3.38 20.86
CA GLY A 153 -22.06 -2.26 19.98
C GLY A 153 -22.23 -0.92 20.68
N ILE A 154 -21.24 -0.05 20.55
CA ILE A 154 -21.31 1.36 20.95
C ILE A 154 -20.79 2.15 19.75
N THR A 155 -21.73 2.76 19.00
CA THR A 155 -21.42 3.36 17.69
C THR A 155 -21.46 4.88 17.67
N ASP A 156 -22.25 5.49 18.55
CA ASP A 156 -22.30 6.96 18.68
C ASP A 156 -21.28 7.44 19.71
N MET A 157 -20.10 7.84 19.20
CA MET A 157 -19.00 8.36 20.02
C MET A 157 -19.09 9.88 20.22
N THR A 158 -20.01 10.57 19.55
CA THR A 158 -20.18 12.02 19.70
C THR A 158 -20.70 12.41 21.08
N ALA A 159 -21.39 11.49 21.75
CA ALA A 159 -21.86 11.65 23.12
C ALA A 159 -20.77 11.47 24.17
N LEU A 160 -19.59 10.94 23.81
CA LEU A 160 -18.46 10.75 24.70
C LEU A 160 -17.60 12.02 24.70
N GLY A 161 -17.46 12.65 25.88
CA GLY A 161 -16.46 13.71 26.10
C GLY A 161 -15.07 13.12 26.38
N ASP A 162 -14.15 13.98 26.83
CA ASP A 162 -12.79 13.58 27.25
C ASP A 162 -12.76 12.81 28.60
N GLU A 163 -13.85 12.18 28.94
CA GLU A 163 -14.04 11.43 30.18
C GLU A 163 -13.78 9.94 29.94
N GLU A 164 -13.51 9.23 31.02
CA GLU A 164 -13.43 7.77 30.98
C GLU A 164 -14.77 7.16 31.44
N TYR A 165 -15.30 6.25 30.64
CA TYR A 165 -16.59 5.61 30.88
C TYR A 165 -16.40 4.14 31.23
N LEU A 166 -17.27 3.64 32.14
CA LEU A 166 -17.37 2.22 32.44
C LEU A 166 -18.77 1.73 32.05
N VAL A 167 -18.81 0.70 31.23
CA VAL A 167 -20.04 0.05 30.77
C VAL A 167 -20.08 -1.37 31.33
N PRO A 168 -20.77 -1.59 32.47
CA PRO A 168 -20.95 -2.93 33.02
C PRO A 168 -22.07 -3.64 32.25
N VAL A 169 -21.73 -4.72 31.57
CA VAL A 169 -22.67 -5.56 30.84
C VAL A 169 -22.87 -6.84 31.63
N ARG A 170 -24.10 -7.17 31.92
CA ARG A 170 -24.46 -8.42 32.60
C ARG A 170 -25.73 -9.06 32.05
N VAL A 171 -26.02 -10.27 32.51
CA VAL A 171 -27.23 -11.00 32.10
C VAL A 171 -28.45 -10.45 32.88
N ASP A 172 -29.57 -10.29 32.16
CA ASP A 172 -30.87 -9.92 32.77
C ASP A 172 -31.72 -11.17 33.04
N PHE A 173 -31.85 -11.50 34.32
CA PHE A 173 -32.66 -12.65 34.78
C PHE A 173 -34.09 -12.28 35.12
N SER A 174 -34.53 -11.04 34.93
CA SER A 174 -35.86 -10.56 35.41
C SER A 174 -37.03 -11.39 34.89
N LYS A 175 -36.87 -12.01 33.73
CA LYS A 175 -37.91 -12.86 33.10
C LYS A 175 -37.53 -14.35 33.05
N HIS A 176 -36.41 -14.77 33.66
CA HIS A 176 -35.81 -16.09 33.54
C HIS A 176 -35.54 -16.73 34.87
N SER A 177 -36.59 -17.07 35.63
CA SER A 177 -36.49 -17.56 37.01
C SER A 177 -35.75 -18.90 37.20
N GLY A 178 -35.60 -19.69 36.13
CA GLY A 178 -34.83 -20.94 36.12
C GLY A 178 -33.33 -20.77 36.00
N PHE A 179 -32.86 -19.54 35.82
CA PHE A 179 -31.43 -19.19 35.65
C PHE A 179 -30.98 -18.22 36.75
N SER A 180 -29.70 -18.24 37.02
CA SER A 180 -29.04 -17.32 37.95
C SER A 180 -27.62 -17.04 37.47
N ALA A 181 -26.98 -16.02 38.03
CA ALA A 181 -25.60 -15.71 37.66
C ALA A 181 -24.61 -16.68 38.32
N ASN A 182 -23.54 -16.99 37.62
CA ASN A 182 -22.28 -17.35 38.28
C ASN A 182 -21.67 -16.05 38.81
N THR A 183 -21.72 -15.85 40.11
CA THR A 183 -21.35 -14.59 40.78
C THR A 183 -19.90 -14.18 40.59
N ASP A 184 -19.03 -15.13 40.21
CA ASP A 184 -17.63 -14.83 39.92
C ASP A 184 -17.42 -14.36 38.47
N LYS A 185 -18.37 -14.65 37.58
CA LYS A 185 -18.30 -14.37 36.13
C LYS A 185 -19.63 -13.85 35.60
N GLU A 186 -20.19 -12.84 36.27
CA GLU A 186 -21.50 -12.31 35.93
C GLU A 186 -21.45 -10.98 35.17
N VAL A 187 -20.30 -10.26 35.16
CA VAL A 187 -20.18 -8.92 34.58
C VAL A 187 -18.96 -8.82 33.67
N CYS A 188 -19.19 -8.24 32.51
CA CYS A 188 -18.15 -7.77 31.63
C CYS A 188 -18.08 -6.23 31.75
N TYR A 189 -16.93 -5.69 32.13
CA TYR A 189 -16.69 -4.26 32.28
C TYR A 189 -15.93 -3.73 31.06
N LEU A 190 -16.60 -2.94 30.24
CA LEU A 190 -15.97 -2.25 29.11
C LEU A 190 -15.55 -0.86 29.58
N LYS A 191 -14.24 -0.62 29.59
CA LYS A 191 -13.62 0.67 29.93
C LYS A 191 -13.37 1.45 28.65
N LEU A 192 -14.03 2.58 28.49
CA LEU A 192 -13.95 3.36 27.29
C LEU A 192 -13.24 4.69 27.57
N LYS A 193 -12.27 5.00 26.73
CA LYS A 193 -11.57 6.29 26.76
C LYS A 193 -11.47 6.82 25.34
N THR A 194 -11.93 8.02 25.11
CA THR A 194 -11.75 8.69 23.82
C THR A 194 -10.34 9.25 23.69
N LYS A 195 -9.84 9.26 22.47
CA LYS A 195 -8.54 9.86 22.11
C LYS A 195 -8.72 10.72 20.87
N GLN A 196 -8.59 12.03 21.07
CA GLN A 196 -8.66 12.96 19.95
C GLN A 196 -7.54 12.69 18.96
N GLN A 197 -7.87 12.57 17.69
CA GLN A 197 -6.93 12.30 16.60
C GLN A 197 -7.24 13.18 15.39
N VAL A 198 -6.19 13.49 14.65
CA VAL A 198 -6.28 14.15 13.34
C VAL A 198 -5.43 13.33 12.36
N CYS A 199 -5.98 13.03 11.21
CA CYS A 199 -5.25 12.33 10.17
C CYS A 199 -4.33 13.32 9.43
N VAL A 200 -3.03 13.07 9.47
CA VAL A 200 -2.06 13.89 8.75
C VAL A 200 -1.82 13.28 7.37
N LEU A 201 -2.12 14.07 6.33
CA LEU A 201 -1.88 13.70 4.94
C LEU A 201 -0.52 14.19 4.48
N SER A 202 0.14 13.37 3.70
CA SER A 202 1.43 13.66 3.08
C SER A 202 1.49 13.13 1.65
N LEU A 203 2.36 13.74 0.84
CA LEU A 203 2.64 13.29 -0.51
C LEU A 203 4.12 12.99 -0.65
N PRO A 204 4.52 11.77 -1.02
CA PRO A 204 5.92 11.44 -1.27
C PRO A 204 6.55 12.37 -2.30
N GLY A 205 7.68 12.98 -1.95
CA GLY A 205 8.35 13.96 -2.80
C GLY A 205 7.58 15.28 -2.97
N MET A 206 6.79 15.68 -1.98
CA MET A 206 6.18 17.01 -1.90
C MET A 206 7.25 18.09 -2.08
N GLU A 207 6.91 19.17 -2.79
CA GLU A 207 7.80 20.27 -3.16
C GLU A 207 8.96 19.89 -4.11
N GLN A 208 9.17 18.60 -4.42
CA GLN A 208 10.17 18.17 -5.41
C GLN A 208 9.54 18.08 -6.80
N VAL A 209 10.34 18.44 -7.81
CA VAL A 209 9.94 18.26 -9.22
C VAL A 209 10.09 16.79 -9.61
N THR A 210 9.08 16.26 -10.26
CA THR A 210 9.16 15.00 -10.98
C THR A 210 9.12 15.29 -12.47
N GLU A 211 10.16 14.91 -13.20
CA GLU A 211 10.20 15.03 -14.66
C GLU A 211 9.75 13.73 -15.31
N ILE A 212 8.92 13.85 -16.33
CA ILE A 212 8.39 12.75 -17.14
C ILE A 212 8.67 13.08 -18.59
N SER A 213 9.42 12.22 -19.26
CA SER A 213 9.66 12.37 -20.69
C SER A 213 8.50 11.82 -21.50
N VAL A 214 8.09 12.56 -22.50
CA VAL A 214 7.00 12.19 -23.40
C VAL A 214 7.51 12.23 -24.84
N MET A 215 7.30 11.13 -25.56
CA MET A 215 7.65 10.99 -26.96
C MET A 215 6.40 10.78 -27.80
N GLN A 216 6.47 11.12 -29.10
CA GLN A 216 5.41 10.80 -30.04
C GLN A 216 5.59 9.35 -30.54
N GLY A 217 4.58 8.52 -30.36
CA GLY A 217 4.46 7.19 -30.94
C GLY A 217 3.62 7.19 -32.20
N GLU A 218 3.57 6.09 -32.96
CA GLU A 218 2.73 5.95 -34.16
C GLU A 218 1.23 6.11 -33.83
N ASP A 219 0.82 5.62 -32.67
CA ASP A 219 -0.57 5.63 -32.19
C ASP A 219 -0.85 6.70 -31.13
N GLY A 220 0.01 7.70 -30.98
CA GLY A 220 -0.16 8.78 -30.04
C GLY A 220 1.03 8.98 -29.08
N MET A 221 0.78 9.64 -27.95
CA MET A 221 1.84 9.92 -26.99
C MET A 221 2.28 8.67 -26.23
N VAL A 222 3.59 8.54 -26.06
CA VAL A 222 4.21 7.54 -25.19
C VAL A 222 4.95 8.22 -24.05
N ILE A 223 4.63 7.85 -22.84
CA ILE A 223 5.19 8.41 -21.63
C ILE A 223 6.19 7.42 -21.06
N GLU A 224 7.36 7.91 -20.63
CA GLU A 224 8.46 7.09 -20.12
C GLU A 224 8.07 6.13 -18.99
N LYS A 225 7.18 6.55 -18.09
CA LYS A 225 6.74 5.74 -16.93
C LYS A 225 5.25 5.92 -16.73
N LYS A 226 4.39 5.38 -17.54
CA LYS A 226 2.92 5.43 -17.31
C LYS A 226 2.35 6.75 -16.73
N GLY A 227 3.10 7.86 -16.80
CA GLY A 227 2.75 9.12 -16.16
C GLY A 227 3.25 9.26 -14.71
N TYR A 228 2.76 10.29 -14.01
CA TYR A 228 3.00 10.48 -12.59
C TYR A 228 1.91 9.79 -11.78
N THR A 229 2.28 8.89 -10.89
CA THR A 229 1.33 8.26 -9.98
C THR A 229 1.16 9.15 -8.75
N LEU A 230 -0.02 9.77 -8.64
CA LEU A 230 -0.41 10.55 -7.47
C LEU A 230 -1.09 9.64 -6.45
N GLN A 231 -0.53 9.59 -5.25
CA GLN A 231 -1.09 8.86 -4.11
C GLN A 231 -0.71 9.56 -2.81
N LEU A 232 -1.70 10.00 -2.03
CA LEU A 232 -1.45 10.54 -0.70
C LEU A 232 -1.24 9.41 0.29
N GLN A 233 -0.40 9.68 1.30
CA GLN A 233 -0.23 8.84 2.48
C GLN A 233 -0.95 9.48 3.66
N ALA A 234 -1.62 8.66 4.45
CA ALA A 234 -2.33 9.05 5.66
C ALA A 234 -1.60 8.49 6.89
N SER A 235 -1.42 9.31 7.92
CA SER A 235 -0.74 8.88 9.16
C SER A 235 -1.49 7.78 9.91
N ILE A 236 -2.82 7.76 9.75
CA ILE A 236 -3.73 6.77 10.34
C ILE A 236 -4.87 6.50 9.37
N GLY A 237 -5.48 5.33 9.47
CA GLY A 237 -6.75 5.04 8.79
C GLY A 237 -7.91 5.83 9.41
N VAL A 238 -8.87 6.22 8.60
CA VAL A 238 -10.11 6.87 9.04
C VAL A 238 -11.29 5.90 8.89
N PRO A 239 -12.30 5.97 9.76
CA PRO A 239 -13.37 4.97 9.82
C PRO A 239 -14.42 5.07 8.70
N VAL A 240 -14.28 6.03 7.79
CA VAL A 240 -15.15 6.21 6.63
C VAL A 240 -14.33 6.55 5.39
N ASP A 241 -14.88 6.27 4.22
CA ASP A 241 -14.30 6.74 2.95
C ASP A 241 -14.24 8.26 2.93
N SER A 242 -13.07 8.81 2.62
CA SER A 242 -12.84 10.26 2.58
C SER A 242 -12.33 10.67 1.20
N LYS A 243 -12.82 11.81 0.71
CA LYS A 243 -12.54 12.32 -0.61
C LYS A 243 -11.91 13.70 -0.54
N PHE A 244 -10.92 13.93 -1.40
CA PHE A 244 -10.21 15.20 -1.50
C PHE A 244 -10.25 15.68 -2.94
N SER A 245 -10.53 16.94 -3.16
CA SER A 245 -10.42 17.52 -4.50
C SER A 245 -8.95 17.77 -4.86
N ILE A 246 -8.67 17.73 -6.15
CA ILE A 246 -7.37 18.04 -6.69
C ILE A 246 -7.52 19.08 -7.79
N VAL A 247 -6.66 20.09 -7.76
CA VAL A 247 -6.67 21.17 -8.74
C VAL A 247 -5.28 21.35 -9.34
N ALA A 248 -5.24 21.78 -10.59
CA ALA A 248 -4.02 22.28 -11.21
C ALA A 248 -3.96 23.81 -11.03
N ASP A 249 -2.87 24.29 -10.44
CA ASP A 249 -2.66 25.72 -10.21
C ASP A 249 -1.51 26.25 -11.10
N PRO A 250 -1.80 26.76 -12.31
CA PRO A 250 -0.77 27.26 -13.21
C PRO A 250 -0.09 28.53 -12.70
N ALA A 251 -0.72 29.30 -11.79
CA ALA A 251 -0.12 30.52 -11.27
C ALA A 251 1.14 30.25 -10.41
N LEU A 252 1.23 29.07 -9.80
CA LEU A 252 2.40 28.66 -9.03
C LEU A 252 3.62 28.37 -9.93
N VAL A 253 3.44 28.10 -11.22
CA VAL A 253 4.55 27.83 -12.14
C VAL A 253 5.41 29.07 -12.34
N ASP A 254 4.80 30.24 -12.48
CA ASP A 254 5.54 31.50 -12.63
C ASP A 254 6.38 31.82 -11.40
N SER A 255 5.83 31.57 -10.22
CA SER A 255 6.53 31.73 -8.95
C SER A 255 7.70 30.76 -8.86
N TYR A 256 7.48 29.51 -9.22
CA TYR A 256 8.52 28.48 -9.25
C TYR A 256 9.65 28.86 -10.22
N ASN A 257 9.30 29.25 -11.46
CA ASN A 257 10.28 29.67 -12.46
C ASN A 257 11.15 30.83 -11.99
N LYS A 258 10.56 31.84 -11.34
CA LYS A 258 11.31 32.98 -10.78
C LYS A 258 12.27 32.56 -9.67
N GLN A 259 11.82 31.66 -8.79
CA GLN A 259 12.61 31.22 -7.63
C GLN A 259 13.78 30.33 -8.05
N HIS A 260 13.60 29.48 -9.06
CA HIS A 260 14.56 28.46 -9.47
C HIS A 260 15.31 28.78 -10.76
N GLY A 261 15.00 29.89 -11.43
CA GLY A 261 15.64 30.30 -12.69
C GLY A 261 15.27 29.38 -13.88
N THR A 262 14.13 28.70 -13.81
CA THR A 262 13.63 27.80 -14.84
C THR A 262 12.69 28.54 -15.81
N LYS A 263 12.27 27.84 -16.89
CA LYS A 263 11.39 28.40 -17.94
C LYS A 263 10.26 27.43 -18.30
N TYR A 264 9.75 26.68 -17.32
CA TYR A 264 8.66 25.75 -17.58
C TYR A 264 7.40 26.47 -18.09
N THR A 265 6.76 25.88 -19.07
CA THR A 265 5.47 26.36 -19.59
C THR A 265 4.35 25.90 -18.64
N PRO A 266 3.48 26.79 -18.14
CA PRO A 266 2.37 26.41 -17.28
C PRO A 266 1.37 25.51 -17.98
N MET A 267 0.92 24.45 -17.30
CA MET A 267 -0.17 23.56 -17.72
C MET A 267 -1.38 23.75 -16.81
N SER A 268 -2.55 23.71 -17.40
CA SER A 268 -3.85 23.77 -16.73
C SER A 268 -4.43 22.35 -16.50
N ALA A 269 -5.56 22.27 -15.81
CA ALA A 269 -6.28 21.02 -15.61
C ALA A 269 -6.69 20.33 -16.93
N ASN A 270 -6.92 21.10 -17.99
CA ASN A 270 -7.29 20.56 -19.30
C ASN A 270 -6.11 19.97 -20.10
N ASP A 271 -4.89 20.23 -19.67
CA ASP A 271 -3.67 19.77 -20.34
C ASP A 271 -3.17 18.43 -19.77
N VAL A 272 -3.79 17.94 -18.70
CA VAL A 272 -3.46 16.67 -18.04
C VAL A 272 -4.72 15.85 -17.74
N THR A 273 -4.54 14.53 -17.60
CA THR A 273 -5.59 13.68 -17.05
C THR A 273 -5.66 13.92 -15.55
N LEU A 274 -6.72 14.58 -15.08
CA LEU A 274 -6.89 14.89 -13.66
C LEU A 274 -8.18 14.22 -13.16
N PRO A 275 -8.15 13.47 -12.07
CA PRO A 275 -9.38 12.92 -11.49
C PRO A 275 -10.15 14.05 -10.79
N ASP A 276 -11.46 13.90 -10.69
CA ASP A 276 -12.30 14.84 -9.94
C ASP A 276 -11.99 14.81 -8.45
N GLU A 277 -11.68 13.61 -7.91
CA GLU A 277 -11.44 13.37 -6.49
C GLU A 277 -10.38 12.29 -6.26
N LEU A 278 -9.65 12.42 -5.16
CA LEU A 278 -8.81 11.37 -4.59
C LEU A 278 -9.57 10.67 -3.47
N LEU A 279 -9.72 9.36 -3.57
CA LEU A 279 -10.40 8.55 -2.56
C LEU A 279 -9.40 7.97 -1.56
N LEU A 280 -9.55 8.27 -0.28
CA LEU A 280 -8.95 7.56 0.84
C LEU A 280 -9.98 6.53 1.34
N PRO A 281 -9.81 5.24 1.05
CA PRO A 281 -10.75 4.23 1.50
C PRO A 281 -10.75 4.10 3.02
N LYS A 282 -11.89 3.70 3.56
CA LYS A 282 -12.05 3.37 4.99
C LYS A 282 -10.88 2.50 5.49
N ASN A 283 -10.31 2.88 6.64
CA ASN A 283 -9.21 2.19 7.32
C ASN A 283 -7.93 2.02 6.48
N SER A 284 -7.82 2.74 5.36
CA SER A 284 -6.62 2.78 4.55
C SER A 284 -5.67 3.89 5.02
N GLN A 285 -4.37 3.64 4.89
CA GLN A 285 -3.33 4.66 5.11
C GLN A 285 -2.81 5.26 3.80
N ALA A 286 -3.52 5.05 2.69
CA ALA A 286 -3.19 5.65 1.40
C ALA A 286 -4.45 5.82 0.56
N THR A 287 -4.46 6.90 -0.26
CA THR A 287 -5.50 7.07 -1.27
C THR A 287 -5.34 6.04 -2.39
N THR A 288 -6.41 5.82 -3.14
CA THR A 288 -6.31 5.08 -4.39
C THR A 288 -5.33 5.79 -5.32
N PRO A 289 -4.35 5.09 -5.91
CA PRO A 289 -3.39 5.71 -6.81
C PRO A 289 -4.06 6.18 -8.10
N VAL A 290 -3.66 7.35 -8.59
CA VAL A 290 -4.17 7.93 -9.83
C VAL A 290 -3.01 8.31 -10.73
N GLU A 291 -3.09 7.99 -12.01
CA GLU A 291 -2.09 8.38 -12.99
C GLU A 291 -2.44 9.74 -13.60
N ILE A 292 -1.48 10.66 -13.53
CA ILE A 292 -1.52 11.99 -14.17
C ILE A 292 -0.66 11.94 -15.43
N LYS A 293 -1.27 12.20 -16.59
CA LYS A 293 -0.64 12.17 -17.91
C LYS A 293 -0.93 13.46 -18.64
N ALA A 294 -0.01 13.90 -19.50
CA ALA A 294 -0.31 14.97 -20.45
C ALA A 294 -1.35 14.47 -21.48
N VAL A 295 -2.22 15.37 -21.92
CA VAL A 295 -3.30 15.05 -22.87
C VAL A 295 -2.87 15.30 -24.32
N ASP A 296 -2.02 16.32 -24.56
CA ASP A 296 -1.66 16.76 -25.92
C ASP A 296 -0.14 16.96 -26.03
N TYR A 297 0.50 16.12 -26.84
CA TYR A 297 1.95 16.16 -27.07
C TYR A 297 2.40 17.46 -27.71
N GLU A 298 1.60 18.04 -28.61
CA GLU A 298 1.98 19.27 -29.35
C GLU A 298 2.04 20.50 -28.45
N LYS A 299 1.37 20.47 -27.32
CA LYS A 299 1.46 21.52 -26.30
C LYS A 299 2.68 21.40 -25.38
N LEU A 300 3.39 20.28 -25.42
CA LEU A 300 4.58 20.10 -24.63
C LEU A 300 5.78 20.83 -25.25
N THR A 301 6.69 21.26 -24.39
CA THR A 301 7.92 21.93 -24.78
C THR A 301 9.16 21.14 -24.40
N SER A 302 10.27 21.32 -25.10
CA SER A 302 11.56 20.72 -24.80
C SER A 302 12.15 21.25 -23.49
N ASP A 303 11.86 22.52 -23.12
CA ASP A 303 12.23 23.08 -21.82
C ASP A 303 11.42 22.48 -20.67
N GLY A 304 10.27 21.90 -20.97
CA GLY A 304 9.34 21.26 -20.05
C GLY A 304 8.06 22.05 -19.82
N SER A 305 6.95 21.35 -19.75
CA SER A 305 5.62 21.87 -19.44
C SER A 305 5.23 21.40 -18.04
N MET A 306 5.01 22.32 -17.09
CA MET A 306 4.80 22.01 -15.68
C MET A 306 3.34 22.13 -15.30
N VAL A 307 2.81 21.09 -14.66
CA VAL A 307 1.58 21.15 -13.89
C VAL A 307 1.93 21.19 -12.40
N VAL A 308 1.28 22.09 -11.67
CA VAL A 308 1.34 22.14 -10.21
C VAL A 308 0.04 21.59 -9.66
N LEU A 309 0.11 20.42 -9.04
CA LEU A 309 -1.03 19.75 -8.45
C LEU A 309 -1.17 20.17 -6.99
N LYS A 310 -2.32 20.71 -6.62
CA LYS A 310 -2.66 21.08 -5.27
C LYS A 310 -3.84 20.25 -4.79
N VAL A 311 -3.71 19.63 -3.60
CA VAL A 311 -4.80 18.91 -2.96
C VAL A 311 -5.53 19.86 -2.02
N ASP A 312 -6.84 19.95 -2.18
CA ASP A 312 -7.72 20.72 -1.31
C ASP A 312 -8.39 19.78 -0.31
N LEU A 313 -8.16 20.02 0.97
CA LEU A 313 -8.77 19.27 2.08
C LEU A 313 -10.21 19.69 2.37
N GLY A 314 -10.74 20.71 1.66
CA GLY A 314 -12.11 21.21 1.83
C GLY A 314 -12.38 21.83 3.20
N GLY A 315 -11.35 22.20 3.96
CA GLY A 315 -11.48 22.69 5.33
C GLY A 315 -11.95 21.63 6.33
N ASN A 316 -11.84 20.34 5.99
CA ASN A 316 -12.20 19.25 6.86
C ASN A 316 -11.22 19.15 8.04
N ALA A 317 -11.69 19.42 9.25
CA ALA A 317 -10.88 19.44 10.47
C ALA A 317 -10.32 18.07 10.87
N ASP A 318 -10.84 16.98 10.32
CA ASP A 318 -10.34 15.61 10.57
C ASP A 318 -8.98 15.36 9.92
N PHE A 319 -8.62 16.22 8.97
CA PHE A 319 -7.39 16.10 8.21
C PHE A 319 -6.51 17.32 8.35
N ASN A 320 -5.22 17.08 8.42
CA ASN A 320 -4.21 18.11 8.38
C ASN A 320 -3.07 17.70 7.43
N THR A 321 -2.13 18.58 7.21
CA THR A 321 -0.93 18.33 6.41
C THR A 321 0.33 18.45 7.26
N ILE A 322 1.44 17.92 6.79
CA ILE A 322 2.71 18.05 7.50
C ILE A 322 3.09 19.55 7.60
N GLY A 323 3.13 20.06 8.85
CA GLY A 323 3.52 21.44 9.14
C GLY A 323 2.51 22.49 8.64
N ASP A 324 1.24 22.12 8.52
CA ASP A 324 0.12 22.96 8.06
C ASP A 324 0.36 23.59 6.67
N LYS A 325 1.18 22.94 5.84
CA LYS A 325 1.47 23.40 4.48
C LYS A 325 0.51 22.79 3.47
N ASP A 326 0.23 23.52 2.40
CA ASP A 326 -0.51 22.97 1.27
C ASP A 326 0.21 21.73 0.71
N VAL A 327 -0.56 20.70 0.36
CA VAL A 327 -0.01 19.54 -0.36
C VAL A 327 0.12 19.90 -1.82
N VAL A 328 1.35 20.22 -2.23
CA VAL A 328 1.67 20.66 -3.59
C VAL A 328 2.69 19.72 -4.23
N LYS A 329 2.47 19.36 -5.49
CA LYS A 329 3.38 18.55 -6.29
C LYS A 329 3.65 19.19 -7.64
N PHE A 330 4.92 19.29 -7.99
CA PHE A 330 5.39 19.78 -9.26
C PHE A 330 5.70 18.60 -10.19
N VAL A 331 4.99 18.53 -11.33
CA VAL A 331 5.22 17.51 -12.36
C VAL A 331 5.55 18.22 -13.67
N VAL A 332 6.66 17.87 -14.26
CA VAL A 332 7.12 18.42 -15.55
C VAL A 332 7.00 17.33 -16.61
N PHE A 333 6.22 17.60 -17.63
CA PHE A 333 6.19 16.80 -18.85
C PHE A 333 7.14 17.43 -19.87
N LYS A 334 8.16 16.68 -20.28
CA LYS A 334 9.20 17.16 -21.19
C LYS A 334 9.05 16.51 -22.54
N LYS A 335 8.85 17.32 -23.57
CA LYS A 335 8.79 16.86 -24.95
C LYS A 335 10.17 16.33 -25.36
N MET A 336 10.21 15.11 -25.84
CA MET A 336 11.40 14.50 -26.43
C MET A 336 11.17 14.25 -27.90
N GLU A 337 12.01 14.85 -28.75
CA GLU A 337 11.99 14.65 -30.21
C GLU A 337 12.74 13.37 -30.59
N GLY A 338 13.71 12.95 -29.78
CA GLY A 338 14.44 11.70 -29.94
C GLY A 338 15.12 11.28 -28.65
N ASN A 339 15.35 9.98 -28.50
CA ASN A 339 15.92 9.35 -27.31
C ASN A 339 17.32 8.76 -27.58
N ILE A 340 17.95 9.10 -28.69
CA ILE A 340 19.22 8.51 -29.08
C ILE A 340 20.33 9.56 -29.05
N GLU A 341 21.43 9.23 -28.36
CA GLU A 341 22.66 10.00 -28.39
C GLU A 341 23.41 9.72 -29.68
N GLU A 342 23.56 10.74 -30.51
CA GLU A 342 24.32 10.62 -31.75
C GLU A 342 25.80 10.36 -31.50
N ASN A 343 26.40 9.56 -32.38
CA ASN A 343 27.83 9.24 -32.37
C ASN A 343 28.32 8.64 -31.04
N ALA A 344 27.47 7.92 -30.34
CA ALA A 344 27.88 7.20 -29.11
C ALA A 344 28.97 6.16 -29.43
N THR A 345 30.01 6.11 -28.59
CA THR A 345 31.11 5.16 -28.71
C THR A 345 31.00 3.99 -27.74
N ARG A 346 30.03 4.03 -26.85
CA ARG A 346 29.70 2.97 -25.86
C ARG A 346 28.29 3.16 -25.35
N VAL A 347 27.70 2.08 -24.81
CA VAL A 347 26.43 2.08 -24.07
C VAL A 347 26.73 1.55 -22.66
N PRO A 348 26.38 2.26 -21.59
CA PRO A 348 26.50 1.74 -20.24
C PRO A 348 25.47 0.63 -20.01
N GLY A 349 25.86 -0.44 -19.35
CA GLY A 349 24.99 -1.59 -19.08
C GLY A 349 25.65 -2.91 -19.40
N THR A 350 24.85 -3.98 -19.39
CA THR A 350 25.32 -5.34 -19.61
C THR A 350 24.72 -5.91 -20.90
N VAL A 351 25.56 -6.46 -21.77
CA VAL A 351 25.10 -7.19 -22.97
C VAL A 351 24.25 -8.37 -22.50
N ILE A 352 23.06 -8.51 -23.06
CA ILE A 352 22.17 -9.64 -22.76
C ILE A 352 22.81 -10.90 -23.34
N ALA A 353 23.20 -11.83 -22.45
CA ALA A 353 23.93 -13.03 -22.83
C ALA A 353 23.01 -14.13 -23.37
N ASP A 354 21.80 -14.28 -22.84
CA ASP A 354 20.83 -15.25 -23.33
C ASP A 354 19.99 -14.67 -24.44
N MET A 355 20.37 -14.98 -25.67
CA MET A 355 19.69 -14.60 -26.90
C MET A 355 18.98 -15.80 -27.56
N SER A 356 18.70 -16.87 -26.79
CA SER A 356 18.01 -18.05 -27.30
C SER A 356 16.58 -17.71 -27.75
N GLY A 357 16.24 -18.16 -28.94
CA GLY A 357 14.92 -17.88 -29.54
C GLY A 357 14.77 -16.49 -30.16
N TRP A 358 15.78 -15.61 -30.07
CA TRP A 358 15.73 -14.32 -30.73
C TRP A 358 15.70 -14.50 -32.25
N THR A 359 15.03 -13.57 -32.92
CA THR A 359 14.98 -13.54 -34.37
C THR A 359 15.40 -12.18 -34.90
N TYR A 360 16.08 -12.19 -36.04
CA TYR A 360 16.45 -11.02 -36.82
C TYR A 360 15.84 -11.16 -38.22
N ASP A 361 14.98 -10.26 -38.59
CA ASP A 361 14.32 -10.23 -39.88
C ASP A 361 14.69 -8.94 -40.62
N ALA A 362 15.12 -9.05 -41.88
CA ALA A 362 15.49 -7.92 -42.73
C ALA A 362 15.10 -8.23 -44.17
N PRO A 363 13.82 -8.10 -44.53
CA PRO A 363 13.33 -8.42 -45.88
C PRO A 363 14.05 -7.63 -46.97
N GLY A 364 14.62 -8.32 -47.93
CA GLY A 364 15.38 -7.71 -49.02
C GLY A 364 16.89 -7.59 -48.78
N ALA A 365 17.39 -7.99 -47.61
CA ALA A 365 18.81 -8.15 -47.34
C ALA A 365 19.35 -9.43 -47.98
N GLU A 366 20.55 -9.38 -48.54
CA GLU A 366 21.25 -10.54 -49.11
C GLU A 366 22.05 -11.25 -48.03
N GLY A 367 22.02 -12.56 -48.02
CA GLY A 367 22.87 -13.42 -47.12
C GLY A 367 22.39 -13.54 -45.68
N LEU A 368 21.20 -13.01 -45.33
CA LEU A 368 20.71 -13.07 -43.96
C LEU A 368 20.43 -14.49 -43.48
N VAL A 369 21.04 -14.85 -42.35
CA VAL A 369 20.71 -16.02 -41.55
C VAL A 369 20.44 -15.54 -40.12
N SER A 370 19.18 -15.58 -39.69
CA SER A 370 18.73 -14.94 -38.43
C SER A 370 19.55 -15.39 -37.20
N SER A 371 19.84 -16.69 -37.07
CA SER A 371 20.61 -17.23 -35.93
C SER A 371 22.06 -16.74 -35.88
N GLN A 372 22.64 -16.36 -37.01
CA GLN A 372 24.00 -15.85 -37.07
C GLN A 372 24.15 -14.40 -36.59
N MET A 373 23.04 -13.71 -36.40
CA MET A 373 23.03 -12.35 -35.86
C MET A 373 23.23 -12.29 -34.33
N PHE A 374 23.30 -13.46 -33.67
CA PHE A 374 23.36 -13.60 -32.23
C PHE A 374 24.36 -14.66 -31.77
N ASP A 375 25.23 -15.14 -32.63
CA ASP A 375 26.13 -16.27 -32.35
C ASP A 375 27.49 -15.86 -31.77
N GLY A 376 27.73 -14.55 -31.66
CA GLY A 376 28.98 -13.98 -31.15
C GLY A 376 30.15 -14.12 -32.13
N ALA A 377 29.92 -14.60 -33.34
CA ALA A 377 30.96 -14.79 -34.37
C ALA A 377 31.28 -13.49 -35.07
N ILE A 378 32.32 -12.81 -34.63
CA ILE A 378 32.74 -11.49 -35.09
C ILE A 378 34.00 -11.49 -35.99
N ALA A 379 34.44 -12.65 -36.44
CA ALA A 379 35.61 -12.73 -37.31
C ALA A 379 35.38 -12.13 -38.68
N MET A 380 36.43 -11.64 -39.31
CA MET A 380 36.37 -10.88 -40.55
C MET A 380 35.71 -11.59 -41.73
N ASN A 381 35.63 -12.93 -41.72
CA ASN A 381 35.03 -13.74 -42.78
C ASN A 381 33.72 -14.40 -42.41
N GLN A 382 33.06 -13.89 -41.36
CA GLN A 382 31.79 -14.44 -40.94
C GLN A 382 30.66 -13.95 -41.85
N SER A 383 29.69 -14.80 -42.07
CA SER A 383 28.48 -14.48 -42.81
C SER A 383 27.65 -13.45 -42.06
N GLY A 384 27.15 -12.48 -42.81
CA GLY A 384 26.19 -11.51 -42.35
C GLY A 384 25.32 -11.16 -43.52
N TRP A 385 24.38 -10.27 -43.33
CA TRP A 385 23.56 -9.73 -44.40
C TRP A 385 24.13 -8.41 -44.92
N TYR A 386 23.80 -8.09 -46.16
CA TYR A 386 24.18 -6.81 -46.79
C TYR A 386 23.17 -6.34 -47.83
N ILE A 387 23.24 -5.05 -48.15
CA ILE A 387 22.57 -4.42 -49.27
C ILE A 387 23.61 -3.61 -50.04
N THR A 388 23.41 -3.58 -51.37
CA THR A 388 24.28 -2.84 -52.31
C THR A 388 23.65 -1.57 -52.81
N ASN A 389 22.35 -1.37 -52.55
CA ASN A 389 21.60 -0.21 -52.99
C ASN A 389 20.25 -0.11 -52.22
N GLY A 390 19.73 1.09 -52.04
CA GLY A 390 18.43 1.32 -51.44
C GLY A 390 18.44 1.20 -49.90
N SER A 391 17.36 0.74 -49.32
CA SER A 391 17.21 0.61 -47.89
C SER A 391 16.60 -0.74 -47.50
N VAL A 392 16.90 -1.19 -46.30
CA VAL A 392 16.28 -2.36 -45.65
C VAL A 392 15.90 -2.01 -44.23
N THR A 393 14.74 -2.44 -43.84
CA THR A 393 14.27 -2.32 -42.45
C THR A 393 14.47 -3.65 -41.75
N ALA A 394 15.30 -3.65 -40.73
CA ALA A 394 15.52 -4.82 -39.87
C ALA A 394 14.67 -4.75 -38.62
N THR A 395 14.14 -5.90 -38.21
CA THR A 395 13.39 -6.04 -36.96
C THR A 395 14.00 -7.17 -36.13
N VAL A 396 14.34 -6.87 -34.89
CA VAL A 396 14.81 -7.86 -33.89
C VAL A 396 13.66 -8.14 -32.95
N ASP A 397 13.34 -9.44 -32.75
CA ASP A 397 12.46 -9.92 -31.69
C ASP A 397 13.29 -10.60 -30.62
N MET A 398 13.27 -10.08 -29.39
CA MET A 398 14.02 -10.57 -28.25
C MET A 398 13.23 -11.56 -27.39
N VAL A 399 12.06 -12.03 -27.85
CA VAL A 399 11.15 -12.96 -27.18
C VAL A 399 10.50 -12.36 -25.92
N ASN A 400 11.30 -11.75 -25.04
CA ASN A 400 10.86 -11.13 -23.80
C ASN A 400 11.05 -9.61 -23.83
N VAL A 401 10.30 -8.91 -23.00
CA VAL A 401 10.52 -7.48 -22.77
C VAL A 401 11.76 -7.28 -21.91
N HIS A 402 12.65 -6.41 -22.37
CA HIS A 402 13.88 -6.02 -21.67
C HIS A 402 13.93 -4.50 -21.53
N THR A 403 14.54 -4.02 -20.45
CA THR A 403 14.84 -2.58 -20.31
C THR A 403 16.23 -2.32 -20.84
N LEU A 404 16.31 -1.69 -22.03
CA LEU A 404 17.54 -1.46 -22.76
C LEU A 404 18.13 -0.07 -22.47
N ALA A 405 19.42 -0.01 -22.19
CA ALA A 405 20.20 1.23 -22.25
C ALA A 405 20.59 1.58 -23.70
N GLY A 406 20.48 0.63 -24.60
CA GLY A 406 20.78 0.74 -26.00
C GLY A 406 21.10 -0.61 -26.63
N PHE A 407 21.72 -0.57 -27.77
CA PHE A 407 22.21 -1.78 -28.46
C PHE A 407 23.48 -1.46 -29.24
N ARG A 408 24.14 -2.49 -29.74
CA ARG A 408 25.27 -2.35 -30.65
C ARG A 408 25.12 -3.27 -31.84
N ILE A 409 25.61 -2.81 -32.96
CA ILE A 409 25.66 -3.58 -34.21
C ILE A 409 27.12 -3.74 -34.65
N ARG A 410 27.45 -4.88 -35.22
CA ARG A 410 28.72 -5.06 -35.83
C ARG A 410 28.53 -5.03 -37.35
N PRO A 411 29.14 -4.06 -38.04
CA PRO A 411 29.15 -4.05 -39.50
C PRO A 411 29.81 -5.30 -40.04
N MET A 412 29.30 -5.81 -41.15
CA MET A 412 29.94 -6.91 -41.87
C MET A 412 31.37 -6.52 -42.22
N TYR A 413 32.33 -7.40 -41.94
CA TYR A 413 33.77 -7.12 -42.07
C TYR A 413 34.29 -5.95 -41.22
N GLY A 414 33.65 -5.68 -40.06
CA GLY A 414 34.03 -4.57 -39.17
C GLY A 414 33.77 -3.21 -39.83
N LEU A 415 34.61 -2.23 -39.53
CA LEU A 415 34.49 -0.88 -40.08
C LEU A 415 35.07 -0.68 -41.47
N GLY A 416 35.28 -1.74 -42.23
CA GLY A 416 35.80 -1.69 -43.61
C GLY A 416 34.76 -1.19 -44.60
N TYR A 417 34.30 -2.09 -45.48
CA TYR A 417 33.40 -1.74 -46.59
C TYR A 417 31.93 -1.62 -46.16
N TYR A 418 31.51 -2.28 -45.08
CA TYR A 418 30.09 -2.43 -44.73
C TYR A 418 29.67 -1.60 -43.52
N LYS A 419 30.41 -0.57 -43.18
CA LYS A 419 30.10 0.31 -42.04
C LYS A 419 28.76 0.94 -42.19
N VAL A 420 28.04 1.05 -41.09
CA VAL A 420 26.77 1.77 -40.97
C VAL A 420 27.05 3.15 -40.40
N LEU A 421 26.91 4.20 -41.22
CA LEU A 421 27.15 5.58 -40.76
C LEU A 421 25.92 6.21 -40.12
N ARG A 422 24.74 5.74 -40.51
CA ARG A 422 23.46 6.24 -40.01
C ARG A 422 22.43 5.12 -40.01
N LEU A 423 21.55 5.19 -39.02
CA LEU A 423 20.30 4.45 -39.02
C LEU A 423 19.15 5.44 -39.21
N TYR A 424 18.15 5.02 -39.93
CA TYR A 424 16.91 5.77 -40.12
C TYR A 424 15.83 5.11 -39.28
N ASP A 425 14.98 5.94 -38.69
CA ASP A 425 13.74 5.52 -38.09
C ASP A 425 13.91 4.33 -37.10
N VAL A 426 14.76 4.55 -36.07
CA VAL A 426 14.95 3.56 -35.00
C VAL A 426 13.70 3.58 -34.12
N LYS A 427 12.99 2.45 -34.07
CA LYS A 427 11.77 2.27 -33.30
C LYS A 427 11.87 1.10 -32.33
N THR A 428 11.12 1.17 -31.24
CA THR A 428 10.96 0.08 -30.29
C THR A 428 9.49 -0.24 -30.07
N SER A 429 9.21 -1.49 -29.65
CA SER A 429 7.86 -1.94 -29.32
C SER A 429 7.90 -3.04 -28.27
N GLU A 430 6.89 -3.12 -27.41
CA GLU A 430 6.70 -4.23 -26.47
C GLU A 430 5.91 -5.40 -27.10
N ASP A 431 5.01 -5.12 -28.05
CA ASP A 431 4.07 -6.09 -28.60
C ASP A 431 4.22 -6.36 -30.11
N GLY A 432 5.08 -5.58 -30.79
CA GLY A 432 5.31 -5.66 -32.24
C GLY A 432 4.21 -5.00 -33.08
N GLN A 433 3.22 -4.38 -32.46
CA GLN A 433 2.12 -3.68 -33.12
C GLN A 433 2.20 -2.16 -32.90
N HIS A 434 2.46 -1.75 -31.65
CA HIS A 434 2.57 -0.34 -31.28
C HIS A 434 4.04 0.07 -31.22
N TRP A 435 4.45 0.96 -32.10
CA TRP A 435 5.83 1.36 -32.29
C TRP A 435 6.09 2.78 -31.81
N VAL A 436 7.23 2.98 -31.16
CA VAL A 436 7.69 4.27 -30.65
C VAL A 436 8.98 4.63 -31.34
N SER A 437 9.01 5.79 -32.03
CA SER A 437 10.23 6.30 -32.61
C SER A 437 11.20 6.74 -31.53
N GLN A 438 12.38 6.14 -31.52
CA GLN A 438 13.49 6.54 -30.65
C GLN A 438 14.38 7.59 -31.30
N SER A 439 14.32 7.71 -32.62
CA SER A 439 15.09 8.68 -33.41
C SER A 439 14.36 9.98 -33.69
N GLY A 440 13.07 10.12 -33.28
CA GLY A 440 12.26 11.33 -33.58
C GLY A 440 12.02 11.50 -35.07
N ASP A 441 11.74 10.42 -35.80
CA ASP A 441 11.51 10.38 -37.26
C ASP A 441 12.68 10.93 -38.11
N SER A 442 13.87 10.97 -37.53
CA SER A 442 15.10 11.39 -38.16
C SER A 442 16.11 10.24 -38.32
N PHE A 443 17.23 10.53 -38.93
CA PHE A 443 18.36 9.60 -38.91
C PHE A 443 19.21 9.80 -37.65
N VAL A 444 19.89 8.74 -37.24
CA VAL A 444 20.86 8.74 -36.15
C VAL A 444 22.26 8.49 -36.72
N SER A 445 23.18 9.42 -36.48
CA SER A 445 24.58 9.28 -36.84
C SER A 445 25.29 8.31 -35.91
N LEU A 446 26.06 7.37 -36.44
CA LEU A 446 26.80 6.37 -35.69
C LEU A 446 28.31 6.64 -35.75
N ALA A 447 28.97 6.61 -34.59
CA ALA A 447 30.42 6.71 -34.53
C ALA A 447 31.12 5.47 -35.08
N LEU A 448 32.32 5.65 -35.59
CA LEU A 448 33.25 4.59 -35.90
C LEU A 448 34.12 4.36 -34.65
N SER A 449 33.70 3.43 -33.79
CA SER A 449 34.46 3.09 -32.58
C SER A 449 35.67 2.23 -32.91
N GLY A 450 36.71 2.28 -32.08
CA GLY A 450 37.97 1.53 -32.32
C GLY A 450 37.86 0.03 -32.10
N ASP A 451 36.71 -0.48 -31.62
CA ASP A 451 36.46 -1.90 -31.37
C ASP A 451 35.63 -2.59 -32.47
N ASP A 452 35.45 -1.91 -33.61
CA ASP A 452 34.63 -2.35 -34.73
C ASP A 452 33.13 -2.48 -34.47
N TRP A 453 32.66 -2.03 -33.34
CA TRP A 453 31.23 -1.94 -33.02
C TRP A 453 30.69 -0.54 -33.28
N GLN A 454 29.43 -0.46 -33.65
CA GLN A 454 28.68 0.78 -33.71
C GLN A 454 27.56 0.76 -32.69
N TYR A 455 27.46 1.82 -31.92
CA TYR A 455 26.61 1.88 -30.74
C TYR A 455 25.43 2.80 -30.97
N VAL A 456 24.25 2.34 -30.55
CA VAL A 456 23.04 3.14 -30.40
C VAL A 456 22.74 3.23 -28.92
N LYS A 457 22.94 4.42 -28.36
CA LYS A 457 22.74 4.67 -26.92
C LYS A 457 21.46 5.45 -26.74
N PHE A 458 20.59 4.96 -25.85
CA PHE A 458 19.43 5.71 -25.42
C PHE A 458 19.83 6.69 -24.32
N TYR A 459 19.31 7.93 -24.37
CA TYR A 459 19.41 8.90 -23.28
C TYR A 459 18.69 8.37 -22.03
N LYS A 460 17.55 7.74 -22.25
CA LYS A 460 16.76 7.08 -21.21
C LYS A 460 16.51 5.63 -21.61
N PRO A 461 16.69 4.69 -20.67
CA PRO A 461 16.43 3.27 -20.93
C PRO A 461 14.99 3.04 -21.42
N VAL A 462 14.82 2.09 -22.31
CA VAL A 462 13.54 1.77 -22.97
C VAL A 462 13.14 0.34 -22.68
N SER A 463 11.93 0.12 -22.20
CA SER A 463 11.33 -1.21 -22.09
C SER A 463 10.79 -1.62 -23.46
N CYS A 464 11.33 -2.69 -24.04
CA CYS A 464 10.87 -3.20 -25.34
C CYS A 464 11.20 -4.68 -25.51
N ARG A 465 10.42 -5.36 -26.34
CA ARG A 465 10.69 -6.68 -26.87
C ARG A 465 11.27 -6.60 -28.29
N PHE A 466 10.84 -5.60 -29.03
CA PHE A 466 11.21 -5.44 -30.44
C PHE A 466 12.02 -4.18 -30.66
N VAL A 467 13.06 -4.30 -31.51
CA VAL A 467 13.83 -3.16 -32.03
C VAL A 467 13.73 -3.19 -33.56
N ARG A 468 13.32 -2.08 -34.14
CA ARG A 468 13.27 -1.89 -35.60
C ARG A 468 14.23 -0.77 -36.01
N MET A 469 14.97 -0.97 -37.05
CA MET A 469 15.92 0.01 -37.55
C MET A 469 16.03 -0.10 -39.08
N THR A 470 16.08 1.06 -39.76
CA THR A 470 16.22 1.10 -41.20
C THR A 470 17.65 1.45 -41.57
N TYR A 471 18.27 0.59 -42.35
CA TYR A 471 19.59 0.77 -42.93
C TYR A 471 19.43 1.29 -44.36
N ARG A 472 20.32 2.22 -44.77
CA ARG A 472 20.29 2.79 -46.09
C ARG A 472 21.69 2.83 -46.72
N CYS A 473 21.78 2.35 -47.95
CA CYS A 473 22.98 2.40 -48.75
C CYS A 473 22.92 3.63 -49.65
N ASP A 474 23.64 4.69 -49.28
CA ASP A 474 23.72 5.92 -50.05
C ASP A 474 24.91 5.82 -51.01
N LYS A 475 24.62 5.72 -52.31
CA LYS A 475 25.66 5.61 -53.38
C LYS A 475 26.49 6.89 -53.60
N GLU A 476 26.19 7.98 -52.93
CA GLU A 476 26.81 9.27 -53.19
C GLU A 476 28.25 9.42 -52.68
N SER A 477 28.74 8.49 -51.88
CA SER A 477 30.15 8.45 -51.50
C SER A 477 30.78 7.10 -51.83
N ALA A 478 31.90 7.12 -52.48
CA ALA A 478 32.68 5.90 -52.86
C ALA A 478 33.09 5.01 -51.70
N SER A 479 32.98 5.50 -50.45
CA SER A 479 33.26 4.77 -49.20
C SER A 479 32.03 4.08 -48.61
N ASN A 480 30.81 4.25 -49.15
CA ASN A 480 29.55 3.69 -48.67
C ASN A 480 28.85 2.79 -49.66
N SER A 481 29.62 2.03 -50.44
CA SER A 481 29.08 1.19 -51.51
C SER A 481 28.21 0.03 -51.02
N TYR A 482 28.33 -0.33 -49.75
CA TYR A 482 27.60 -1.42 -49.13
C TYR A 482 27.25 -1.10 -47.69
N VAL A 483 26.11 -1.59 -47.23
CA VAL A 483 25.71 -1.59 -45.82
C VAL A 483 25.41 -3.03 -45.45
N GLY A 484 25.92 -3.48 -44.31
CA GLY A 484 25.69 -4.84 -43.87
C GLY A 484 26.02 -5.01 -42.36
N CYS A 485 25.46 -6.03 -41.78
CA CYS A 485 25.64 -6.34 -40.37
C CYS A 485 25.80 -7.85 -40.16
N ASN A 486 26.68 -8.25 -39.26
CA ASN A 486 26.87 -9.66 -38.92
C ASN A 486 26.57 -9.99 -37.47
N GLU A 487 26.34 -9.00 -36.62
CA GLU A 487 26.01 -9.24 -35.22
C GLU A 487 25.19 -8.11 -34.65
N PHE A 488 24.23 -8.44 -33.77
CA PHE A 488 23.44 -7.54 -32.99
C PHE A 488 23.48 -7.93 -31.53
N ASN A 489 23.76 -6.99 -30.66
CA ASN A 489 23.65 -7.22 -29.21
C ASN A 489 22.82 -6.11 -28.54
N ALA A 490 21.79 -6.50 -27.82
CA ALA A 490 21.07 -5.59 -26.94
C ALA A 490 21.82 -5.43 -25.60
N ILE A 491 21.76 -4.23 -25.02
CA ILE A 491 22.46 -3.86 -23.79
C ILE A 491 21.42 -3.45 -22.76
N ALA A 492 21.26 -4.28 -21.75
CA ALA A 492 20.35 -4.03 -20.65
C ALA A 492 20.84 -2.85 -19.80
N SER A 493 19.91 -2.06 -19.32
CA SER A 493 20.17 -1.04 -18.29
C SER A 493 20.44 -1.71 -16.94
N ASN A 494 21.46 -1.23 -16.25
CA ASN A 494 21.78 -1.69 -14.88
C ASN A 494 20.75 -1.16 -13.88
#